data_26b905f456caf64dde2fc2135f38eddc
#
_entry.id   26b905f456caf64dde2fc2135f38eddc
#
_cell.length_a   1.000
_cell.length_b   1.000
_cell.length_c   1.000
_cell.angle_alpha   90.00
_cell.angle_beta   90.00
_cell.angle_gamma   90.00
#
_symmetry.space_group_name_H-M   'P 1'
#
loop_
_entity.id
_entity.type
_entity.pdbx_description
1 polymer ?
#
loop_
_entity_poly.entity_id
_entity_poly.type
_entity_poly.pdbx_seq_one_letter_code
_entity_poly.pdbx_strand_id
1 'polypeptide(L)'
;VVLALLTLLAGVGCARQVSGAAQPDPVRPMTEVSKDGFGVVAGFAEAPARIEIYTEPQCTHCADLQHDFGDAIRYYIGIGALQVTYRPMTFLDKDGNHHSERVANALFVAGAGKHTPAVAFQRFVEDLWANQDPGGLGPTDDELAAMARKAGVPDEQAQQIADGDAAVDAQAMEDMNFEFLYEIDPTGTGTPTVYDLNKDRKLDVYDDDWLKKLIDSA
;
A
#
# COMPACT_ATOMS: atom_id res chain seq x y z
N VAL A 1 -10.67 69.40 -42.41
CA VAL A 1 -9.82 68.79 -41.37
C VAL A 1 -10.77 68.05 -40.43
N VAL A 2 -10.77 66.71 -40.58
CA VAL A 2 -11.59 65.85 -39.72
C VAL A 2 -10.60 65.12 -38.77
N LEU A 3 -10.71 65.43 -37.49
CA LEU A 3 -9.88 64.82 -36.40
C LEU A 3 -10.57 63.52 -35.94
N ALA A 4 -9.97 62.39 -36.26
CA ALA A 4 -10.47 61.12 -35.79
C ALA A 4 -9.87 60.82 -34.37
N LEU A 5 -10.76 60.79 -33.37
CA LEU A 5 -10.43 60.41 -32.01
C LEU A 5 -10.46 58.88 -31.90
N LEU A 6 -9.28 58.22 -31.79
CA LEU A 6 -9.18 56.81 -31.43
C LEU A 6 -9.26 56.69 -29.90
N THR A 7 -10.34 56.15 -29.37
CA THR A 7 -10.44 55.72 -27.96
C THR A 7 -9.88 54.32 -27.81
N LEU A 8 -8.71 54.20 -27.18
CA LEU A 8 -8.18 52.92 -26.69
C LEU A 8 -9.01 52.49 -25.46
N LEU A 9 -9.78 51.42 -25.59
CA LEU A 9 -10.34 50.68 -24.46
C LEU A 9 -9.23 49.83 -23.88
N ALA A 10 -8.60 50.29 -22.79
CA ALA A 10 -7.75 49.45 -21.95
C ALA A 10 -8.65 48.50 -21.13
N GLY A 11 -8.72 47.25 -21.56
CA GLY A 11 -9.35 46.19 -20.79
C GLY A 11 -8.53 45.91 -19.52
N VAL A 12 -9.03 46.36 -18.37
CA VAL A 12 -8.48 46.00 -17.06
C VAL A 12 -8.91 44.57 -16.74
N GLY A 13 -8.12 43.60 -17.18
CA GLY A 13 -8.24 42.21 -16.74
C GLY A 13 -7.82 42.15 -15.29
N CYS A 14 -8.76 41.95 -14.34
CA CYS A 14 -8.45 41.61 -12.97
C CYS A 14 -7.84 40.19 -12.93
N ALA A 15 -6.54 40.10 -13.13
CA ALA A 15 -5.80 38.90 -12.77
C ALA A 15 -5.76 38.82 -11.24
N ARG A 16 -6.59 37.97 -10.66
CA ARG A 16 -6.56 37.65 -9.23
C ARG A 16 -5.32 36.76 -8.99
N GLN A 17 -4.23 37.41 -8.65
CA GLN A 17 -3.01 36.70 -8.26
C GLN A 17 -3.25 36.08 -6.88
N VAL A 18 -3.48 34.76 -6.84
CA VAL A 18 -3.54 34.02 -5.59
C VAL A 18 -2.08 33.77 -5.16
N SER A 19 -1.55 34.69 -4.34
CA SER A 19 -0.28 34.51 -3.67
C SER A 19 -0.49 33.63 -2.43
N GLY A 20 -0.64 32.33 -2.63
CA GLY A 20 -0.58 31.33 -1.57
C GLY A 20 0.71 30.54 -1.73
N ALA A 21 1.56 30.51 -0.73
CA ALA A 21 2.54 29.45 -0.63
C ALA A 21 1.76 28.16 -0.41
N ALA A 22 1.94 27.16 -1.28
CA ALA A 22 1.41 25.83 -1.04
C ALA A 22 2.06 25.33 0.26
N GLN A 23 1.28 25.30 1.34
CA GLN A 23 1.73 24.61 2.55
C GLN A 23 1.45 23.12 2.32
N PRO A 24 2.41 22.22 2.62
CA PRO A 24 2.12 20.80 2.62
C PRO A 24 0.94 20.57 3.57
N ASP A 25 -0.03 19.75 3.13
CA ASP A 25 -1.08 19.30 4.03
C ASP A 25 -0.41 18.61 5.22
N PRO A 26 -0.59 19.08 6.45
CA PRO A 26 0.02 18.47 7.63
C PRO A 26 -0.54 17.07 7.93
N VAL A 27 -1.69 16.73 7.35
CA VAL A 27 -2.34 15.43 7.53
C VAL A 27 -1.92 14.50 6.40
N ARG A 28 -1.04 13.56 6.72
CA ARG A 28 -0.61 12.50 5.80
C ARG A 28 -1.23 11.19 6.23
N PRO A 29 -1.66 10.32 5.27
CA PRO A 29 -2.08 8.97 5.62
C PRO A 29 -0.89 8.21 6.21
N MET A 30 -1.13 7.54 7.31
CA MET A 30 -0.13 6.76 8.04
C MET A 30 -0.49 5.28 7.98
N THR A 31 0.41 4.44 8.49
CA THR A 31 0.13 3.02 8.70
C THR A 31 -0.28 2.76 10.15
N GLU A 32 -1.01 1.68 10.34
CA GLU A 32 -1.29 1.07 11.64
C GLU A 32 -1.47 -0.44 11.49
N VAL A 33 -1.28 -1.18 12.56
CA VAL A 33 -1.66 -2.61 12.60
C VAL A 33 -3.18 -2.68 12.71
N SER A 34 -3.80 -3.59 11.95
CA SER A 34 -5.24 -3.83 12.00
C SER A 34 -5.72 -4.21 13.41
N LYS A 35 -7.01 -4.02 13.70
CA LYS A 35 -7.57 -4.26 15.04
C LYS A 35 -7.45 -5.71 15.51
N ASP A 36 -7.47 -6.66 14.57
CA ASP A 36 -7.26 -8.08 14.82
C ASP A 36 -5.78 -8.45 15.04
N GLY A 37 -4.84 -7.56 14.71
CA GLY A 37 -3.41 -7.76 14.85
C GLY A 37 -2.75 -8.48 13.68
N PHE A 38 -3.49 -8.86 12.62
CA PHE A 38 -2.99 -9.73 11.55
C PHE A 38 -2.95 -9.09 10.17
N GLY A 39 -3.07 -7.78 10.11
CA GLY A 39 -2.91 -6.98 8.89
C GLY A 39 -2.22 -5.65 9.15
N VAL A 40 -1.73 -5.03 8.08
CA VAL A 40 -1.17 -3.67 8.11
C VAL A 40 -2.06 -2.76 7.27
N VAL A 41 -2.65 -1.77 7.91
CA VAL A 41 -3.52 -0.77 7.29
C VAL A 41 -2.67 0.40 6.79
N ALA A 42 -2.85 0.79 5.55
CA ALA A 42 -2.19 1.95 4.92
C ALA A 42 -3.24 2.88 4.29
N GLY A 43 -3.34 4.10 4.78
CA GLY A 43 -4.33 5.07 4.28
C GLY A 43 -5.15 5.72 5.38
N PHE A 44 -6.03 6.64 5.01
CA PHE A 44 -6.95 7.27 5.94
C PHE A 44 -8.14 6.35 6.26
N ALA A 45 -8.59 6.35 7.51
CA ALA A 45 -9.76 5.57 7.93
C ALA A 45 -11.05 6.00 7.20
N GLU A 46 -11.12 7.26 6.80
CA GLU A 46 -12.25 7.87 6.08
C GLU A 46 -12.13 7.76 4.55
N ALA A 47 -11.14 7.02 4.03
CA ALA A 47 -11.01 6.82 2.60
C ALA A 47 -12.30 6.21 2.00
N PRO A 48 -12.83 6.77 0.90
CA PRO A 48 -14.08 6.29 0.31
C PRO A 48 -13.97 4.85 -0.20
N ALA A 49 -12.82 4.44 -0.74
CA ALA A 49 -12.54 3.05 -1.11
C ALA A 49 -11.68 2.38 -0.03
N ARG A 50 -12.08 1.19 0.42
CA ARG A 50 -11.33 0.39 1.40
C ARG A 50 -11.28 -1.06 0.95
N ILE A 51 -10.05 -1.60 0.89
CA ILE A 51 -9.82 -2.97 0.44
C ILE A 51 -8.89 -3.73 1.40
N GLU A 52 -8.99 -5.05 1.35
CA GLU A 52 -7.95 -5.94 1.84
C GLU A 52 -7.22 -6.60 0.68
N ILE A 53 -5.91 -6.76 0.80
CA ILE A 53 -5.06 -7.50 -0.15
C ILE A 53 -4.42 -8.65 0.60
N TYR A 54 -4.88 -9.86 0.33
CA TYR A 54 -4.26 -11.10 0.78
C TYR A 54 -3.12 -11.41 -0.16
N THR A 55 -1.91 -11.49 0.37
CA THR A 55 -0.68 -11.51 -0.42
C THR A 55 0.36 -12.40 0.21
N GLU A 56 1.12 -13.12 -0.61
CA GLU A 56 2.16 -14.02 -0.16
C GLU A 56 3.51 -13.60 -0.79
N PRO A 57 4.57 -13.42 0.01
CA PRO A 57 5.84 -12.87 -0.46
C PRO A 57 6.52 -13.62 -1.59
N GLN A 58 6.32 -14.93 -1.73
CA GLN A 58 6.89 -15.74 -2.79
C GLN A 58 5.93 -15.98 -3.98
N CYS A 59 4.69 -15.46 -3.89
CA CYS A 59 3.69 -15.61 -4.94
C CYS A 59 3.98 -14.68 -6.13
N THR A 60 4.27 -15.23 -7.30
CA THR A 60 4.59 -14.45 -8.52
C THR A 60 3.41 -13.60 -8.98
N HIS A 61 2.16 -14.09 -8.87
CA HIS A 61 0.98 -13.28 -9.20
C HIS A 61 0.77 -12.11 -8.22
N CYS A 62 1.27 -12.20 -6.99
CA CYS A 62 1.29 -11.06 -6.08
C CYS A 62 2.31 -10.01 -6.54
N ALA A 63 3.44 -10.43 -7.14
CA ALA A 63 4.37 -9.51 -7.77
C ALA A 63 3.76 -8.85 -9.00
N ASP A 64 3.06 -9.60 -9.85
CA ASP A 64 2.36 -9.05 -11.01
C ASP A 64 1.35 -7.97 -10.56
N LEU A 65 0.56 -8.23 -9.50
CA LEU A 65 -0.37 -7.24 -8.94
C LEU A 65 0.35 -5.94 -8.52
N GLN A 66 1.48 -6.04 -7.82
CA GLN A 66 2.24 -4.87 -7.38
C GLN A 66 2.94 -4.17 -8.55
N HIS A 67 3.44 -4.92 -9.53
CA HIS A 67 4.04 -4.38 -10.75
C HIS A 67 3.03 -3.56 -11.56
N ASP A 68 1.82 -4.08 -11.74
CA ASP A 68 0.82 -3.49 -12.62
C ASP A 68 0.04 -2.35 -11.94
N PHE A 69 -0.22 -2.46 -10.63
CA PHE A 69 -1.10 -1.55 -9.91
C PHE A 69 -0.46 -0.83 -8.72
N GLY A 70 0.76 -1.20 -8.29
CA GLY A 70 1.40 -0.63 -7.09
C GLY A 70 1.50 0.88 -7.12
N ASP A 71 1.96 1.46 -8.22
CA ASP A 71 2.05 2.92 -8.42
C ASP A 71 0.68 3.60 -8.28
N ALA A 72 -0.36 3.02 -8.87
CA ALA A 72 -1.72 3.57 -8.79
C ALA A 72 -2.31 3.42 -7.37
N ILE A 73 -2.10 2.29 -6.72
CA ILE A 73 -2.48 2.06 -5.31
C ILE A 73 -1.81 3.14 -4.44
N ARG A 74 -0.49 3.34 -4.60
CA ARG A 74 0.27 4.36 -3.87
C ARG A 74 -0.29 5.76 -4.11
N TYR A 75 -0.63 6.09 -5.35
CA TYR A 75 -1.23 7.38 -5.69
C TYR A 75 -2.57 7.58 -4.98
N TYR A 76 -3.47 6.60 -5.04
CA TYR A 76 -4.80 6.70 -4.40
C TYR A 76 -4.73 6.72 -2.87
N ILE A 77 -3.79 5.98 -2.25
CA ILE A 77 -3.49 6.11 -0.82
C ILE A 77 -3.04 7.54 -0.51
N GLY A 78 -2.11 8.08 -1.31
CA GLY A 78 -1.51 9.40 -1.09
C GLY A 78 -2.50 10.55 -1.16
N ILE A 79 -3.51 10.47 -2.02
CA ILE A 79 -4.58 11.48 -2.13
C ILE A 79 -5.78 11.20 -1.22
N GLY A 80 -5.73 10.13 -0.41
CA GLY A 80 -6.79 9.77 0.55
C GLY A 80 -8.03 9.12 -0.08
N ALA A 81 -7.96 8.68 -1.32
CA ALA A 81 -9.05 8.01 -2.02
C ALA A 81 -9.15 6.50 -1.70
N LEU A 82 -8.06 5.89 -1.22
CA LEU A 82 -7.95 4.47 -0.96
C LEU A 82 -7.31 4.20 0.40
N GLN A 83 -7.88 3.25 1.15
CA GLN A 83 -7.24 2.57 2.27
C GLN A 83 -7.02 1.10 1.91
N VAL A 84 -5.82 0.59 2.17
CA VAL A 84 -5.47 -0.81 1.94
C VAL A 84 -5.11 -1.47 3.26
N THR A 85 -5.69 -2.62 3.56
CA THR A 85 -5.20 -3.53 4.59
C THR A 85 -4.43 -4.66 3.91
N TYR A 86 -3.13 -4.71 4.11
CA TYR A 86 -2.29 -5.82 3.65
C TYR A 86 -2.39 -6.97 4.64
N ARG A 87 -2.73 -8.16 4.14
CA ARG A 87 -2.84 -9.41 4.89
C ARG A 87 -1.82 -10.42 4.37
N PRO A 88 -0.61 -10.42 4.93
CA PRO A 88 0.43 -11.35 4.50
C PRO A 88 0.04 -12.80 4.82
N MET A 89 0.51 -13.70 3.96
CA MET A 89 0.42 -15.14 4.09
C MET A 89 1.83 -15.74 4.04
N THR A 90 2.04 -16.94 4.59
CA THR A 90 3.35 -17.59 4.67
C THR A 90 3.35 -19.05 4.19
N PHE A 91 2.25 -19.49 3.56
CA PHE A 91 2.03 -20.89 3.17
C PHE A 91 3.01 -21.44 2.11
N LEU A 92 3.78 -20.56 1.45
CA LEU A 92 4.84 -21.00 0.51
C LEU A 92 6.19 -21.27 1.19
N ASP A 93 6.34 -20.96 2.48
CA ASP A 93 7.52 -21.35 3.23
C ASP A 93 7.59 -22.87 3.34
N LYS A 94 8.74 -23.43 2.99
CA LYS A 94 9.00 -24.88 3.00
C LYS A 94 10.34 -25.17 3.65
N ASP A 95 10.42 -26.34 4.28
CA ASP A 95 11.67 -26.88 4.79
C ASP A 95 12.45 -25.94 5.72
N GLY A 96 11.75 -25.03 6.42
CA GLY A 96 12.33 -24.09 7.38
C GLY A 96 13.10 -22.93 6.74
N ASN A 97 12.78 -22.54 5.51
CA ASN A 97 13.42 -21.38 4.87
C ASN A 97 12.98 -20.03 5.46
N HIS A 98 11.79 -19.95 6.08
CA HIS A 98 11.25 -18.75 6.74
C HIS A 98 11.30 -17.48 5.90
N HIS A 99 11.23 -17.60 4.56
CA HIS A 99 11.32 -16.47 3.64
C HIS A 99 10.08 -15.56 3.78
N SER A 100 8.89 -16.14 3.61
CA SER A 100 7.64 -15.39 3.67
C SER A 100 7.37 -14.87 5.08
N GLU A 101 7.71 -15.66 6.12
CA GLU A 101 7.63 -15.24 7.52
C GLU A 101 8.48 -14.00 7.79
N ARG A 102 9.74 -13.97 7.30
CA ARG A 102 10.64 -12.85 7.49
C ARG A 102 10.13 -11.58 6.78
N VAL A 103 9.66 -11.71 5.55
CA VAL A 103 9.09 -10.58 4.79
C VAL A 103 7.80 -10.08 5.45
N ALA A 104 6.91 -10.98 5.87
CA ALA A 104 5.69 -10.62 6.59
C ALA A 104 6.02 -9.87 7.89
N ASN A 105 6.96 -10.38 8.69
CA ASN A 105 7.40 -9.70 9.90
C ASN A 105 7.94 -8.29 9.63
N ALA A 106 8.75 -8.11 8.57
CA ALA A 106 9.25 -6.80 8.17
C ALA A 106 8.13 -5.82 7.78
N LEU A 107 7.05 -6.30 7.13
CA LEU A 107 5.86 -5.50 6.87
C LEU A 107 5.20 -5.04 8.18
N PHE A 108 5.06 -5.92 9.18
CA PHE A 108 4.48 -5.56 10.47
C PHE A 108 5.37 -4.58 11.24
N VAL A 109 6.69 -4.77 11.27
CA VAL A 109 7.63 -3.81 11.89
C VAL A 109 7.50 -2.43 11.22
N ALA A 110 7.51 -2.38 9.90
CA ALA A 110 7.35 -1.13 9.16
C ALA A 110 5.97 -0.48 9.41
N GLY A 111 4.91 -1.30 9.48
CA GLY A 111 3.53 -0.85 9.63
C GLY A 111 3.13 -0.45 11.04
N ALA A 112 3.74 -1.04 12.08
CA ALA A 112 3.44 -0.77 13.49
C ALA A 112 3.94 0.59 13.97
N GLY A 113 4.88 1.20 13.26
CA GLY A 113 5.45 2.49 13.60
C GLY A 113 4.44 3.62 13.44
N LYS A 114 4.13 4.34 14.52
CA LYS A 114 3.19 5.47 14.54
C LYS A 114 3.51 6.59 13.55
N HIS A 115 4.66 6.51 12.90
CA HIS A 115 5.20 7.57 12.04
C HIS A 115 5.55 7.09 10.63
N THR A 116 5.17 5.86 10.24
CA THR A 116 5.40 5.39 8.89
C THR A 116 4.33 5.96 7.94
N PRO A 117 4.72 6.81 6.97
CA PRO A 117 3.76 7.29 5.98
C PRO A 117 3.25 6.12 5.12
N ALA A 118 1.94 6.04 4.91
CA ALA A 118 1.32 4.97 4.12
C ALA A 118 1.90 4.87 2.69
N VAL A 119 2.29 6.01 2.10
CA VAL A 119 2.96 6.08 0.78
C VAL A 119 4.37 5.47 0.83
N ALA A 120 5.10 5.63 1.93
CA ALA A 120 6.42 5.02 2.10
C ALA A 120 6.27 3.50 2.31
N PHE A 121 5.30 3.08 3.11
CA PHE A 121 4.97 1.68 3.30
C PHE A 121 4.60 1.00 1.97
N GLN A 122 3.75 1.63 1.14
CA GLN A 122 3.40 1.08 -0.16
C GLN A 122 4.62 0.94 -1.09
N ARG A 123 5.56 1.90 -1.09
CA ARG A 123 6.84 1.75 -1.83
C ARG A 123 7.66 0.57 -1.31
N PHE A 124 7.65 0.34 -0.02
CA PHE A 124 8.33 -0.81 0.56
C PHE A 124 7.69 -2.12 0.10
N VAL A 125 6.35 -2.20 0.08
CA VAL A 125 5.62 -3.32 -0.53
C VAL A 125 6.04 -3.53 -1.98
N GLU A 126 6.02 -2.50 -2.82
CA GLU A 126 6.44 -2.57 -4.22
C GLU A 126 7.88 -3.08 -4.38
N ASP A 127 8.82 -2.55 -3.59
CA ASP A 127 10.24 -2.98 -3.62
C ASP A 127 10.38 -4.45 -3.18
N LEU A 128 9.63 -4.93 -2.19
CA LEU A 128 9.64 -6.32 -1.73
C LEU A 128 9.21 -7.27 -2.85
N TRP A 129 8.08 -7.00 -3.51
CA TRP A 129 7.58 -7.87 -4.57
C TRP A 129 8.38 -7.76 -5.87
N ALA A 130 8.97 -6.58 -6.16
CA ALA A 130 9.86 -6.42 -7.32
C ALA A 130 11.19 -7.19 -7.17
N ASN A 131 11.58 -7.52 -5.94
CA ASN A 131 12.82 -8.24 -5.62
C ASN A 131 12.55 -9.64 -5.03
N GLN A 132 11.44 -10.26 -5.41
CA GLN A 132 11.11 -11.63 -4.99
C GLN A 132 12.21 -12.63 -5.39
N ASP A 133 12.37 -13.66 -4.55
CA ASP A 133 13.17 -14.86 -4.82
C ASP A 133 12.31 -16.12 -4.57
N PRO A 134 11.33 -16.43 -5.45
CA PRO A 134 10.38 -17.53 -5.23
C PRO A 134 11.09 -18.88 -5.06
N GLY A 135 10.88 -19.53 -3.91
CA GLY A 135 11.52 -20.79 -3.56
C GLY A 135 12.96 -20.67 -3.07
N GLY A 136 13.54 -19.46 -3.05
CA GLY A 136 14.85 -19.17 -2.51
C GLY A 136 14.82 -18.82 -1.02
N LEU A 137 15.97 -18.41 -0.49
CA LEU A 137 16.09 -18.00 0.92
C LEU A 137 15.46 -16.65 1.22
N GLY A 138 15.16 -15.87 0.18
CA GLY A 138 14.64 -14.51 0.31
C GLY A 138 15.68 -13.51 0.84
N PRO A 139 15.24 -12.25 1.00
CA PRO A 139 16.12 -11.21 1.51
C PRO A 139 16.47 -11.43 2.98
N THR A 140 17.69 -11.05 3.36
CA THR A 140 18.14 -10.97 4.76
C THR A 140 17.48 -9.76 5.46
N ASP A 141 17.53 -9.74 6.80
CA ASP A 141 17.00 -8.61 7.58
C ASP A 141 17.71 -7.30 7.24
N ASP A 142 19.01 -7.31 6.95
CA ASP A 142 19.76 -6.13 6.49
C ASP A 142 19.29 -5.65 5.12
N GLU A 143 18.99 -6.55 4.18
CA GLU A 143 18.47 -6.21 2.86
C GLU A 143 17.05 -5.66 2.97
N LEU A 144 16.19 -6.26 3.80
CA LEU A 144 14.84 -5.75 4.10
C LEU A 144 14.90 -4.34 4.72
N ALA A 145 15.79 -4.12 5.67
CA ALA A 145 16.02 -2.82 6.29
C ALA A 145 16.51 -1.78 5.27
N ALA A 146 17.39 -2.18 4.35
CA ALA A 146 17.85 -1.29 3.27
C ALA A 146 16.72 -0.91 2.32
N MET A 147 15.85 -1.85 1.92
CA MET A 147 14.65 -1.59 1.13
C MET A 147 13.68 -0.66 1.87
N ALA A 148 13.44 -0.89 3.16
CA ALA A 148 12.57 -0.06 3.99
C ALA A 148 13.07 1.39 4.04
N ARG A 149 14.38 1.62 4.29
CA ARG A 149 14.99 2.98 4.27
C ARG A 149 14.85 3.65 2.90
N LYS A 150 15.14 2.93 1.83
CA LYS A 150 15.00 3.42 0.44
C LYS A 150 13.57 3.84 0.14
N ALA A 151 12.58 3.10 0.63
CA ALA A 151 11.17 3.41 0.47
C ALA A 151 10.71 4.64 1.27
N GLY A 152 11.45 5.03 2.32
CA GLY A 152 11.15 6.14 3.21
C GLY A 152 10.43 5.72 4.50
N VAL A 153 10.52 4.44 4.88
CA VAL A 153 10.17 3.96 6.23
C VAL A 153 11.15 4.62 7.21
N PRO A 154 10.68 5.11 8.38
CA PRO A 154 11.54 5.77 9.35
C PRO A 154 12.70 4.87 9.83
N ASP A 155 13.85 5.49 10.12
CA ASP A 155 15.07 4.78 10.49
C ASP A 155 14.90 3.87 11.72
N GLU A 156 14.03 4.23 12.66
CA GLU A 156 13.71 3.42 13.84
C GLU A 156 13.14 2.06 13.43
N GLN A 157 12.11 2.04 12.58
CA GLN A 157 11.50 0.81 12.08
C GLN A 157 12.47 0.03 11.18
N ALA A 158 13.21 0.72 10.34
CA ALA A 158 14.22 0.06 9.51
C ALA A 158 15.34 -0.58 10.35
N GLN A 159 15.71 0.01 11.49
CA GLN A 159 16.67 -0.61 12.41
C GLN A 159 16.06 -1.82 13.12
N GLN A 160 14.81 -1.76 13.56
CA GLN A 160 14.10 -2.90 14.14
C GLN A 160 14.01 -4.09 13.14
N ILE A 161 13.81 -3.80 11.84
CA ILE A 161 13.87 -4.84 10.80
C ILE A 161 15.28 -5.45 10.74
N ALA A 162 16.35 -4.64 10.74
CA ALA A 162 17.72 -5.12 10.70
C ALA A 162 18.10 -5.96 11.93
N ASP A 163 17.52 -5.63 13.09
CA ASP A 163 17.74 -6.34 14.34
C ASP A 163 16.92 -7.65 14.44
N GLY A 164 16.03 -7.90 13.47
CA GLY A 164 15.15 -9.05 13.44
C GLY A 164 14.07 -9.03 14.53
N ASP A 165 13.64 -7.83 14.95
CA ASP A 165 12.60 -7.67 15.97
C ASP A 165 11.29 -8.33 15.53
N ALA A 166 10.71 -9.17 16.38
CA ALA A 166 9.44 -9.82 16.10
C ALA A 166 8.27 -8.86 16.34
N ALA A 167 7.43 -8.65 15.31
CA ALA A 167 6.27 -7.76 15.37
C ALA A 167 4.93 -8.50 15.23
N VAL A 168 4.95 -9.75 14.77
CA VAL A 168 3.75 -10.58 14.63
C VAL A 168 4.08 -12.05 14.92
N ASP A 169 3.11 -12.78 15.46
CA ASP A 169 3.15 -14.23 15.48
C ASP A 169 2.76 -14.75 14.09
N ALA A 170 3.76 -15.23 13.33
CA ALA A 170 3.58 -15.61 11.93
C ALA A 170 2.58 -16.76 11.76
N GLN A 171 2.57 -17.75 12.67
CA GLN A 171 1.62 -18.86 12.59
C GLN A 171 0.20 -18.40 12.90
N ALA A 172 0.00 -17.60 13.93
CA ALA A 172 -1.31 -17.07 14.28
C ALA A 172 -1.84 -16.13 13.17
N MET A 173 -0.94 -15.35 12.54
CA MET A 173 -1.27 -14.51 11.39
C MET A 173 -1.71 -15.35 10.19
N GLU A 174 -0.94 -16.38 9.84
CA GLU A 174 -1.27 -17.30 8.75
C GLU A 174 -2.64 -17.95 8.96
N ASP A 175 -2.85 -18.54 10.13
CA ASP A 175 -4.09 -19.24 10.46
C ASP A 175 -5.31 -18.31 10.34
N MET A 176 -5.23 -17.10 10.89
CA MET A 176 -6.32 -16.14 10.86
C MET A 176 -6.56 -15.56 9.46
N ASN A 177 -5.50 -15.17 8.75
CA ASN A 177 -5.64 -14.63 7.41
C ASN A 177 -6.13 -15.70 6.42
N PHE A 178 -5.75 -16.96 6.62
CA PHE A 178 -6.28 -18.08 5.83
C PHE A 178 -7.78 -18.31 6.10
N GLU A 179 -8.22 -18.22 7.36
CA GLU A 179 -9.64 -18.33 7.71
C GLU A 179 -10.47 -17.24 7.02
N PHE A 180 -10.03 -15.98 7.08
CA PHE A 180 -10.70 -14.87 6.37
C PHE A 180 -10.71 -15.09 4.86
N LEU A 181 -9.59 -15.51 4.27
CA LEU A 181 -9.49 -15.77 2.85
C LEU A 181 -10.40 -16.92 2.40
N TYR A 182 -10.50 -17.96 3.23
CA TYR A 182 -11.42 -19.09 2.99
C TYR A 182 -12.90 -18.67 3.08
N GLU A 183 -13.27 -17.77 3.99
CA GLU A 183 -14.62 -17.21 4.06
C GLU A 183 -14.97 -16.39 2.81
N ILE A 184 -14.00 -15.65 2.25
CA ILE A 184 -14.20 -14.85 1.03
C ILE A 184 -14.45 -15.76 -0.20
N ASP A 185 -13.61 -16.78 -0.37
CA ASP A 185 -13.70 -17.70 -1.53
C ASP A 185 -13.26 -19.12 -1.16
N PRO A 186 -14.17 -19.95 -0.64
CA PRO A 186 -13.84 -21.33 -0.24
C PRO A 186 -13.40 -22.23 -1.40
N THR A 187 -13.72 -21.84 -2.64
CA THR A 187 -13.44 -22.67 -3.84
C THR A 187 -12.19 -22.21 -4.59
N GLY A 188 -11.78 -20.97 -4.39
CA GLY A 188 -10.63 -20.34 -5.03
C GLY A 188 -9.72 -19.64 -4.02
N THR A 189 -9.53 -20.28 -2.84
CA THR A 189 -8.62 -19.76 -1.78
C THR A 189 -7.21 -19.66 -2.33
N GLY A 190 -6.67 -18.44 -2.38
CA GLY A 190 -5.32 -18.22 -2.91
C GLY A 190 -4.95 -16.73 -2.97
N THR A 191 -3.70 -16.47 -3.32
CA THR A 191 -3.14 -15.11 -3.43
C THR A 191 -2.70 -14.81 -4.88
N PRO A 192 -2.79 -13.53 -5.32
CA PRO A 192 -3.43 -12.42 -4.59
C PRO A 192 -4.95 -12.56 -4.57
N THR A 193 -5.56 -12.19 -3.46
CA THR A 193 -6.99 -11.92 -3.41
C THR A 193 -7.18 -10.49 -2.94
N VAL A 194 -8.02 -9.73 -3.64
CA VAL A 194 -8.40 -8.36 -3.27
C VAL A 194 -9.89 -8.33 -2.95
N TYR A 195 -10.21 -7.79 -1.78
CA TYR A 195 -11.57 -7.75 -1.24
C TYR A 195 -12.03 -6.33 -0.96
N ASP A 196 -13.16 -5.94 -1.53
CA ASP A 196 -13.79 -4.63 -1.36
C ASP A 196 -14.61 -4.62 -0.05
N LEU A 197 -14.07 -3.98 0.98
CA LEU A 197 -14.71 -3.87 2.30
C LEU A 197 -15.99 -3.03 2.30
N ASN A 198 -16.19 -2.17 1.32
CA ASN A 198 -17.37 -1.33 1.22
C ASN A 198 -18.56 -2.07 0.61
N LYS A 199 -18.31 -3.01 -0.28
CA LYS A 199 -19.34 -3.74 -1.04
C LYS A 199 -19.36 -5.23 -0.73
N ASP A 200 -18.52 -5.68 0.20
CA ASP A 200 -18.49 -7.05 0.68
C ASP A 200 -18.32 -8.05 -0.45
N ARG A 201 -17.25 -7.87 -1.27
CA ARG A 201 -17.03 -8.71 -2.47
C ARG A 201 -15.55 -8.84 -2.85
N LYS A 202 -15.21 -10.01 -3.37
CA LYS A 202 -13.93 -10.25 -4.06
C LYS A 202 -13.89 -9.46 -5.37
N LEU A 203 -12.75 -8.84 -5.67
CA LEU A 203 -12.49 -8.13 -6.92
C LEU A 203 -11.78 -9.04 -7.92
N ASP A 204 -12.09 -8.89 -9.20
CA ASP A 204 -11.36 -9.56 -10.29
C ASP A 204 -10.12 -8.72 -10.63
N VAL A 205 -8.97 -9.11 -10.07
CA VAL A 205 -7.70 -8.41 -10.27
C VAL A 205 -7.06 -8.65 -11.64
N TYR A 206 -7.61 -9.56 -12.43
CA TYR A 206 -7.20 -9.79 -13.83
C TYR A 206 -7.95 -8.89 -14.82
N ASP A 207 -8.92 -8.10 -14.37
CA ASP A 207 -9.53 -7.03 -15.12
C ASP A 207 -8.63 -5.78 -15.00
N ASP A 208 -7.94 -5.38 -16.07
CA ASP A 208 -6.98 -4.25 -16.08
C ASP A 208 -7.55 -2.94 -15.52
N ASP A 209 -8.87 -2.79 -15.47
CA ASP A 209 -9.58 -1.61 -14.99
C ASP A 209 -10.11 -1.77 -13.55
N TRP A 210 -9.84 -2.87 -12.83
CA TRP A 210 -10.47 -3.16 -11.54
C TRP A 210 -10.30 -2.04 -10.52
N LEU A 211 -9.09 -1.49 -10.40
CA LEU A 211 -8.77 -0.44 -9.43
C LEU A 211 -9.49 0.89 -9.80
N LYS A 212 -9.48 1.21 -11.08
CA LYS A 212 -10.23 2.40 -11.56
C LYS A 212 -11.72 2.26 -11.30
N LYS A 213 -12.32 1.12 -11.59
CA LYS A 213 -13.75 0.83 -11.32
C LYS A 213 -14.08 0.88 -9.84
N LEU A 214 -13.16 0.41 -8.97
CA LEU A 214 -13.30 0.54 -7.53
C LEU A 214 -13.39 2.01 -7.11
N ILE A 215 -12.41 2.82 -7.51
CA ILE A 215 -12.32 4.24 -7.14
C ILE A 215 -13.50 5.06 -7.69
N ASP A 216 -13.87 4.85 -8.96
CA ASP A 216 -15.00 5.56 -9.59
C ASP A 216 -16.37 5.24 -8.95
N SER A 217 -16.46 4.13 -8.21
CA SER A 217 -17.70 3.64 -7.60
C SER A 217 -17.78 3.77 -6.09
N ALA A 218 -16.77 4.39 -5.47
CA ALA A 218 -16.62 4.56 -4.02
C ALA A 218 -17.26 5.84 -3.45
#